data_6702422f168e4d2c1b1e2c60c0af3c83
#
_entry.id   6702422f168e4d2c1b1e2c60c0af3c83
#
_cell.length_a   1.000
_cell.length_b   1.000
_cell.length_c   1.000
_cell.angle_alpha   90.00
_cell.angle_beta   90.00
_cell.angle_gamma   90.00
#
_symmetry.space_group_name_H-M   'P 1'
#
loop_
_entity.id
_entity.type
_entity.pdbx_description
1 polymer ?
#
loop_
_entity_poly.entity_id
_entity_poly.type
_entity_poly.pdbx_seq_one_letter_code
_entity_poly.pdbx_strand_id
1 'polypeptide(L)' 'MLGLLINEQEQKEMAYVLKREMEEVLFDLGDERIDRKVKEVMRERYKVLFQLFKRVSNEKEWLRYILK' A
#
# COMPACT_ATOMS: atom_id res chain seq x y z
N MET A 1 -3.22 -4.84 -19.31
CA MET A 1 -2.68 -3.65 -18.61
C MET A 1 -3.49 -2.41 -18.97
N LEU A 2 -3.80 -1.58 -18.00
CA LEU A 2 -4.58 -0.36 -18.21
C LEU A 2 -3.73 0.87 -17.98
N GLY A 3 -3.92 1.89 -18.82
CA GLY A 3 -3.34 3.20 -18.61
C GLY A 3 -4.35 4.11 -17.92
N LEU A 4 -3.87 5.03 -17.09
CA LEU A 4 -4.71 5.96 -16.36
C LEU A 4 -4.07 7.35 -16.37
N LEU A 5 -4.84 8.35 -16.81
CA LEU A 5 -4.41 9.74 -16.74
C LEU A 5 -5.11 10.42 -15.57
N ILE A 6 -4.33 10.97 -14.65
CA ILE A 6 -4.85 11.66 -13.47
C ILE A 6 -4.16 13.01 -13.33
N ASN A 7 -4.87 13.98 -12.75
CA ASN A 7 -4.28 15.29 -12.45
C ASN A 7 -3.54 15.25 -11.11
N GLU A 8 -2.86 16.34 -10.77
CA GLU A 8 -2.06 16.42 -9.55
C GLU A 8 -2.89 16.24 -8.29
N GLN A 9 -4.08 16.78 -8.26
CA GLN A 9 -4.98 16.67 -7.10
C GLN A 9 -5.44 15.24 -6.90
N GLU A 10 -5.79 14.56 -7.98
CA GLU A 10 -6.17 13.16 -7.95
C GLU A 10 -5.00 12.27 -7.54
N GLN A 11 -3.79 12.60 -7.99
CA GLN A 11 -2.59 11.88 -7.59
C GLN A 11 -2.37 11.94 -6.08
N LYS A 12 -2.52 13.12 -5.49
CA LYS A 12 -2.38 13.29 -4.05
C LYS A 12 -3.41 12.50 -3.27
N GLU A 13 -4.64 12.51 -3.73
CA GLU A 13 -5.72 11.77 -3.09
C GLU A 13 -5.48 10.26 -3.18
N MET A 14 -5.04 9.79 -4.33
CA MET A 14 -4.72 8.38 -4.54
C MET A 14 -3.58 7.94 -3.62
N ALA A 15 -2.54 8.74 -3.50
CA ALA A 15 -1.42 8.46 -2.60
C ALA A 15 -1.91 8.36 -1.14
N TYR A 16 -2.80 9.25 -0.73
CA TYR A 16 -3.37 9.27 0.61
C TYR A 16 -4.18 7.99 0.90
N VAL A 17 -5.06 7.61 -0.03
CA VAL A 17 -5.90 6.41 0.12
C VAL A 17 -5.04 5.16 0.20
N LEU A 18 -4.05 5.04 -0.69
CA LEU A 18 -3.15 3.88 -0.70
C LEU A 18 -2.33 3.80 0.58
N LYS A 19 -1.85 4.94 1.06
CA LYS A 19 -1.10 5.01 2.32
C LYS A 19 -1.94 4.50 3.48
N ARG A 20 -3.18 4.92 3.58
CA ARG A 20 -4.08 4.47 4.65
C ARG A 20 -4.32 2.97 4.59
N GLU A 21 -4.59 2.44 3.40
CA GLU A 21 -4.79 1.00 3.21
C GLU A 21 -3.55 0.21 3.61
N MET A 22 -2.36 0.69 3.23
CA MET A 22 -1.11 0.04 3.58
C MET A 22 -0.90 0.04 5.10
N GLU A 23 -1.19 1.14 5.76
CA GLU A 23 -1.06 1.24 7.22
C GLU A 23 -2.02 0.29 7.94
N GLU A 24 -3.24 0.14 7.44
CA GLU A 24 -4.20 -0.82 7.98
C GLU A 24 -3.72 -2.26 7.84
N VAL A 25 -3.17 -2.60 6.67
CA VAL A 25 -2.61 -3.94 6.44
C VAL A 25 -1.44 -4.20 7.38
N LEU A 26 -0.54 -3.24 7.54
CA LEU A 26 0.61 -3.37 8.45
C LEU A 26 0.16 -3.57 9.89
N PHE A 27 -0.86 -2.83 10.32
CA PHE A 27 -1.43 -2.97 11.65
C PHE A 27 -1.98 -4.38 11.85
N ASP A 28 -2.75 -4.87 10.89
CA ASP A 28 -3.35 -6.20 10.97
C ASP A 28 -2.31 -7.31 10.91
N LEU A 29 -1.22 -7.12 10.16
CA LEU A 29 -0.13 -8.11 10.12
C LEU A 29 0.55 -8.29 11.46
N GLY A 30 0.49 -7.27 12.33
CA GLY A 30 0.99 -7.35 13.69
C GLY A 30 0.02 -7.99 14.69
N ASP A 31 -1.20 -8.31 14.27
CA ASP A 31 -2.21 -8.88 15.15
C ASP A 31 -2.06 -10.40 15.21
N GLU A 32 -1.73 -10.92 16.39
CA GLU A 32 -1.51 -12.34 16.62
C GLU A 32 -2.79 -13.18 16.49
N ARG A 33 -3.96 -12.55 16.57
CA ARG A 33 -5.25 -13.24 16.46
C ARG A 33 -5.60 -13.62 15.04
N ILE A 34 -4.92 -13.04 14.05
CA ILE A 34 -5.19 -13.30 12.64
C ILE A 34 -4.42 -14.55 12.20
N ASP A 35 -5.12 -15.46 11.52
CA ASP A 35 -4.57 -16.71 10.99
C ASP A 35 -3.40 -16.41 10.03
N ARG A 36 -2.38 -17.28 10.08
CA ARG A 36 -1.20 -17.20 9.24
C ARG A 36 -1.55 -17.19 7.74
N LYS A 37 -2.51 -18.00 7.31
CA LYS A 37 -2.93 -18.05 5.91
C LYS A 37 -3.55 -16.74 5.45
N VAL A 38 -4.33 -16.10 6.32
CA VAL A 38 -4.89 -14.77 6.05
C VAL A 38 -3.77 -13.75 5.95
N LYS A 39 -2.77 -13.83 6.81
CA LYS A 39 -1.62 -12.93 6.77
C LYS A 39 -0.82 -13.07 5.46
N GLU A 40 -0.71 -14.26 4.91
CA GLU A 40 -0.05 -14.47 3.61
C GLU A 40 -0.77 -13.72 2.50
N VAL A 41 -2.11 -13.81 2.46
CA VAL A 41 -2.92 -13.08 1.50
C VAL A 41 -2.77 -11.57 1.69
N MET A 42 -2.73 -11.13 2.95
CA MET A 42 -2.56 -9.72 3.28
C MET A 42 -1.19 -9.19 2.83
N ARG A 43 -0.14 -9.98 2.96
CA ARG A 43 1.20 -9.60 2.48
C ARG A 43 1.23 -9.46 0.96
N GLU A 44 0.57 -10.35 0.24
CA GLU A 44 0.48 -10.26 -1.22
C GLU A 44 -0.31 -9.01 -1.64
N ARG A 45 -1.40 -8.71 -0.94
CA ARG A 45 -2.15 -7.47 -1.17
C ARG A 45 -1.28 -6.25 -0.88
N TYR A 46 -0.51 -6.27 0.19
CA TYR A 46 0.39 -5.18 0.54
C TYR A 46 1.40 -4.90 -0.57
N LYS A 47 1.96 -5.95 -1.17
CA LYS A 47 2.91 -5.79 -2.28
C LYS A 47 2.27 -5.05 -3.45
N VAL A 48 1.02 -5.38 -3.79
CA VAL A 48 0.30 -4.70 -4.87
C VAL A 48 0.05 -3.24 -4.52
N LEU A 49 -0.42 -2.97 -3.30
CA LEU A 49 -0.65 -1.62 -2.81
C LEU A 49 0.63 -0.80 -2.82
N PHE A 50 1.73 -1.39 -2.39
CA PHE A 50 3.03 -0.74 -2.36
C PHE A 50 3.51 -0.36 -3.77
N GLN A 51 3.37 -1.26 -4.75
CA GLN A 51 3.75 -0.97 -6.13
C GLN A 51 2.91 0.18 -6.70
N LEU A 52 1.61 0.21 -6.39
CA LEU A 52 0.75 1.32 -6.79
C LEU A 52 1.18 2.62 -6.12
N PHE A 53 1.47 2.57 -4.83
CA PHE A 53 1.89 3.74 -4.06
C PHE A 53 3.18 4.34 -4.62
N LYS A 54 4.13 3.50 -5.02
CA LYS A 54 5.38 3.95 -5.65
C LYS A 54 5.14 4.75 -6.93
N ARG A 55 4.05 4.46 -7.64
CA ARG A 55 3.70 5.15 -8.89
C ARG A 55 3.16 6.55 -8.67
N VAL A 56 2.60 6.83 -7.50
CA VAL A 56 1.92 8.10 -7.20
C VAL A 56 2.60 8.91 -6.10
N SER A 57 3.71 8.43 -5.55
CA SER A 57 4.43 9.09 -4.48
C SER A 57 5.92 9.21 -4.82
N ASN A 58 6.65 9.99 -4.02
CA ASN A 58 8.09 10.11 -4.19
C ASN A 58 8.85 9.11 -3.32
N GLU A 59 10.14 8.95 -3.58
CA GLU A 59 10.98 7.98 -2.88
C GLU A 59 10.99 8.16 -1.36
N LYS A 60 11.01 9.41 -0.89
CA LYS A 60 10.99 9.68 0.56
C LYS A 60 9.73 9.13 1.21
N GLU A 61 8.61 9.18 0.51
CA GLU A 61 7.34 8.69 1.03
C GLU A 61 7.29 7.18 1.06
N TRP A 62 7.63 6.50 -0.06
CA TRP A 62 7.45 5.06 -0.11
C TRP A 62 8.55 4.26 0.59
N LEU A 63 9.73 4.83 0.81
CA LEU A 63 10.79 4.15 1.55
C LEU A 63 10.35 3.72 2.96
N ARG A 64 9.42 4.44 3.56
CA ARG A 64 8.89 4.13 4.90
C ARG A 64 8.08 2.85 4.93
N TYR A 65 7.60 2.39 3.80
CA TYR A 65 6.66 1.27 3.69
C TYR A 65 7.27 -0.01 3.17
N ILE A 66 8.58 -0.06 3.01
CA ILE A 66 9.27 -1.28 2.60
C ILE A 66 9.20 -2.30 3.74
N LEU A 67 8.68 -3.49 3.43
CA LEU A 67 8.71 -4.61 4.36
C LEU A 67 10.12 -5.21 4.38
N LYS A 68 10.65 -5.33 5.57
CA LYS A 68 11.98 -5.93 5.77
C LYS A 68 11.86 -7.43 6.02
#